data_c7fa3a9fa6d637f6dbf2d27f3e874056
#
_entry.id   c7fa3a9fa6d637f6dbf2d27f3e874056
#
_cell.length_a   1.000
_cell.length_b   1.000
_cell.length_c   1.000
_cell.angle_alpha   90.00
_cell.angle_beta   90.00
_cell.angle_gamma   90.00
#
_symmetry.space_group_name_H-M   'P 1'
#
loop_
_entity.id
_entity.type
_entity.pdbx_description
1 polymer ?
#
loop_
_entity_poly.entity_id
_entity_poly.type
_entity_poly.pdbx_seq_one_letter_code
_entity_poly.pdbx_strand_id
1 'polypeptide(L)' 'MKTFEKYKKNLKADDNAIYSYNTKVAVIESNRIVQIAYHSVTTQKHIRYAAIMLNLRLIETKIKL' A
#
# COMPACT_ATOMS: atom_id res chain seq x y z
N MET A 1 -1.05 12.82 6.35
CA MET A 1 -1.16 11.45 5.86
C MET A 1 -2.16 10.64 6.67
N LYS A 2 -2.87 9.76 6.00
CA LYS A 2 -3.78 8.85 6.66
C LYS A 2 -3.02 7.69 7.26
N THR A 3 -3.37 7.32 8.50
CA THR A 3 -2.83 6.13 9.14
C THR A 3 -3.96 5.12 9.36
N PHE A 4 -3.60 3.91 9.76
CA PHE A 4 -4.55 2.82 9.98
C PHE A 4 -4.41 2.31 11.41
N GLU A 5 -5.43 1.64 11.92
CA GLU A 5 -5.34 1.07 13.27
C GLU A 5 -4.26 0.02 13.40
N LYS A 6 -4.12 -0.80 12.36
CA LYS A 6 -3.07 -1.81 12.28
C LYS A 6 -1.88 -1.21 11.53
N TYR A 7 -0.67 -1.54 11.94
CA TYR A 7 0.57 -1.05 11.32
C TYR A 7 0.73 0.47 11.37
N LYS A 8 0.29 1.11 12.45
CA LYS A 8 0.25 2.57 12.57
C LYS A 8 1.56 3.27 12.27
N LYS A 9 2.68 2.67 12.68
CA LYS A 9 3.99 3.31 12.52
C LYS A 9 4.55 3.18 11.10
N ASN A 10 4.23 2.08 10.45
CA ASN A 10 4.92 1.69 9.23
C ASN A 10 4.06 1.73 7.97
N LEU A 11 2.76 1.87 8.12
CA LEU A 11 1.82 1.93 7.00
C LEU A 11 1.09 3.25 7.00
N LYS A 12 1.23 3.99 5.90
CA LYS A 12 0.58 5.29 5.74
C LYS A 12 0.08 5.43 4.31
N ALA A 13 -0.90 6.30 4.14
CA ALA A 13 -1.45 6.59 2.81
C ALA A 13 -1.78 8.07 2.69
N ASP A 14 -1.62 8.61 1.49
CA ASP A 14 -2.20 9.90 1.14
C ASP A 14 -3.22 9.67 0.02
N ASP A 15 -3.68 10.75 -0.64
CA ASP A 15 -4.69 10.63 -1.69
C ASP A 15 -4.17 9.91 -2.93
N ASN A 16 -2.85 9.80 -3.09
CA ASN A 16 -2.22 9.31 -4.31
C ASN A 16 -1.36 8.07 -4.14
N ALA A 17 -1.01 7.69 -2.91
CA ALA A 17 0.00 6.63 -2.73
C ALA A 17 -0.11 5.94 -1.37
N ILE A 18 0.48 4.76 -1.33
CA ILE A 18 0.64 3.96 -0.11
C ILE A 18 2.13 3.89 0.21
N TYR A 19 2.46 4.08 1.49
CA TYR A 19 3.83 4.05 1.98
C TYR A 19 4.00 2.97 3.04
N SER A 20 5.05 2.18 2.91
CA SER A 20 5.44 1.18 3.91
C SER A 20 6.88 1.46 4.30
N TYR A 21 7.12 1.64 5.60
CA TYR A 21 8.44 2.02 6.12
C TYR A 21 9.00 3.27 5.43
N ASN A 22 8.13 4.26 5.20
CA ASN A 22 8.47 5.52 4.53
C ASN A 22 8.85 5.38 3.05
N THR A 23 8.62 4.23 2.45
CA THR A 23 8.87 3.99 1.03
C THR A 23 7.53 3.91 0.29
N LYS A 24 7.42 4.64 -0.81
CA LYS A 24 6.23 4.55 -1.67
C LYS A 24 6.23 3.16 -2.32
N VAL A 25 5.19 2.37 -2.02
CA VAL A 25 5.10 0.99 -2.50
C VAL A 25 3.95 0.75 -3.45
N ALA A 26 3.00 1.70 -3.51
CA ALA A 26 1.86 1.61 -4.42
C ALA A 26 1.31 3.00 -4.68
N VAL A 27 0.61 3.14 -5.79
CA VAL A 27 -0.10 4.38 -6.13
C VAL A 27 -1.60 4.11 -6.12
N ILE A 28 -2.37 5.16 -5.83
CA ILE A 28 -3.83 5.10 -5.85
C ILE A 28 -4.31 5.88 -7.06
N GLU A 29 -5.04 5.21 -7.95
CA GLU A 29 -5.58 5.86 -9.14
C GLU A 29 -6.87 5.19 -9.56
N SER A 30 -7.83 5.98 -10.03
CA SER A 30 -9.10 5.49 -10.59
C SER A 30 -9.79 4.46 -9.68
N ASN A 31 -9.82 4.74 -8.38
CA ASN A 31 -10.46 3.88 -7.36
C ASN A 31 -9.80 2.50 -7.21
N ARG A 32 -8.52 2.43 -7.50
CA ARG A 32 -7.76 1.19 -7.30
C ARG A 32 -6.37 1.52 -6.79
N ILE A 33 -5.73 0.52 -6.20
CA ILE A 33 -4.34 0.60 -5.75
C ILE A 33 -3.49 -0.20 -6.73
N VAL A 34 -2.48 0.46 -7.31
CA VAL A 34 -1.55 -0.20 -8.23
C VAL A 34 -0.21 -0.31 -7.52
N GLN A 35 0.19 -1.53 -7.21
CA GLN A 35 1.46 -1.79 -6.57
C GLN A 35 2.62 -1.52 -7.52
N ILE A 36 3.65 -0.81 -7.02
CA ILE A 36 4.81 -0.43 -7.84
C ILE A 36 5.77 -1.60 -7.97
N ALA A 37 6.06 -2.27 -6.84
CA ALA A 37 7.04 -3.35 -6.81
C ALA A 37 6.79 -4.24 -5.60
N TYR A 38 7.33 -5.44 -5.64
CA TYR A 38 7.31 -6.35 -4.50
C TYR A 38 8.58 -6.13 -3.67
N HIS A 39 8.43 -5.81 -2.39
CA HIS A 39 9.56 -5.56 -1.50
C HIS A 39 9.79 -6.71 -0.51
N SER A 40 8.75 -7.08 0.23
CA SER A 40 8.85 -8.14 1.23
C SER A 40 7.46 -8.66 1.57
N VAL A 41 7.42 -9.78 2.27
CA VAL A 41 6.15 -10.34 2.76
C VAL A 41 5.43 -9.36 3.67
N THR A 42 6.16 -8.68 4.55
CA THR A 42 5.58 -7.70 5.48
C THR A 42 4.97 -6.53 4.72
N THR A 43 5.70 -5.96 3.76
CA THR A 43 5.19 -4.87 2.94
C THR A 43 3.97 -5.31 2.15
N GLN A 44 3.96 -6.54 1.63
CA GLN A 44 2.81 -7.06 0.90
C GLN A 44 1.57 -7.15 1.79
N LYS A 45 1.75 -7.55 3.04
CA LYS A 45 0.64 -7.56 4.00
C LYS A 45 0.12 -6.14 4.25
N HIS A 46 1.01 -5.15 4.34
CA HIS A 46 0.62 -3.76 4.50
C HIS A 46 -0.25 -3.29 3.34
N ILE A 47 0.18 -3.56 2.11
CA ILE A 47 -0.55 -3.15 0.90
C ILE A 47 -1.94 -3.79 0.85
N ARG A 48 -2.02 -5.08 1.12
CA ARG A 48 -3.31 -5.81 1.11
C ARG A 48 -4.25 -5.28 2.19
N TYR A 49 -3.71 -5.02 3.38
CA TYR A 49 -4.50 -4.45 4.46
C TYR A 49 -5.04 -3.07 4.08
N ALA A 50 -4.20 -2.22 3.50
CA ALA A 50 -4.62 -0.89 3.07
C ALA A 50 -5.73 -0.98 2.03
N ALA A 51 -5.63 -1.91 1.09
CA ALA A 51 -6.66 -2.09 0.06
C ALA A 51 -8.01 -2.45 0.69
N ILE A 52 -8.00 -3.33 1.69
CA ILE A 52 -9.21 -3.71 2.40
C ILE A 52 -9.80 -2.52 3.15
N MET A 53 -8.97 -1.79 3.88
CA MET A 53 -9.44 -0.68 4.70
C MET A 53 -9.92 0.51 3.88
N LEU A 54 -9.33 0.73 2.70
CA LEU A 54 -9.75 1.79 1.79
C LEU A 54 -10.86 1.34 0.85
N ASN A 55 -11.19 0.05 0.87
CA ASN A 55 -12.19 -0.56 0.00
C ASN A 55 -11.88 -0.32 -1.48
N LEU A 56 -10.63 -0.51 -1.85
CA LEU A 56 -10.14 -0.33 -3.20
C LEU A 56 -9.61 -1.64 -3.76
N ARG A 57 -9.72 -1.80 -5.09
CA ARG A 57 -9.17 -2.95 -5.78
C ARG A 57 -7.64 -2.86 -5.77
N LEU A 58 -6.97 -3.96 -5.49
CA LEU A 58 -5.51 -4.03 -5.51
C LEU A 58 -5.01 -4.74 -6.77
N ILE A 59 -4.13 -4.07 -7.50
CA ILE A 59 -3.41 -4.65 -8.62
C ILE A 59 -2.00 -4.95 -8.12
N GLU A 60 -1.71 -6.23 -7.90
CA GLU A 60 -0.43 -6.66 -7.35
C GLU A 60 0.62 -6.85 -8.44
N THR A 61 1.89 -6.75 -8.06
CA THR A 61 3.00 -7.10 -8.93
C THR A 61 3.98 -7.97 -8.16
N LYS A 62 4.71 -8.81 -8.89
CA LYS A 62 5.78 -9.62 -8.33
C LYS A 62 7.16 -9.11 -8.73
N ILE A 63 7.22 -7.98 -9.42
CA ILE A 63 8.47 -7.38 -9.85
C ILE A 63 9.20 -6.81 -8.64
N LYS A 64 10.45 -7.24 -8.46
CA LYS A 64 11.32 -6.73 -7.39
C LYS A 64 12.21 -5.64 -7.94
N LEU A 65 12.37 -4.60 -7.16
CA LEU A 65 13.32 -3.54 -7.48
C LEU A 65 14.67 -3.80 -6.82
#